data_afebee8f097ac5c75959faba94d81af9
#
_entry.id   afebee8f097ac5c75959faba94d81af9
#
_cell.length_a   1.000
_cell.length_b   1.000
_cell.length_c   1.000
_cell.angle_alpha   90.00
_cell.angle_beta   90.00
_cell.angle_gamma   90.00
#
_symmetry.space_group_name_H-M   'P 1'
#
loop_
_entity.id
_entity.type
_entity.pdbx_description
1 polymer ?
#
loop_
_entity_poly.entity_id
_entity_poly.type
_entity_poly.pdbx_seq_one_letter_code
_entity_poly.pdbx_strand_id
1 'polypeptide(L)'
;HYRQGDTLSLTCERADYDGMMQMMHARKNVVLRHRRQKLLTDSLDFDRLYNMANFFDGGTLIDGKDKLVSDWGEYHTETREAKFVFNVKLRSGKDVITTDTLYYDVPTSTAHLVGPSRIISGASVVNTHDGYYDTKTDKAKLFGRSTLVDKDKSITGDSLYYVKNGESTGYGNVVYVDKKN
;
A
#
# COMPACT_ATOMS: atom_id res chain seq x y z
N HIS A 1 -18.04 -13.90 15.52
CA HIS A 1 -18.21 -12.48 15.20
C HIS A 1 -17.79 -11.62 16.41
N TYR A 2 -16.89 -10.70 16.22
CA TYR A 2 -16.41 -9.73 17.22
C TYR A 2 -16.75 -8.32 16.78
N ARG A 3 -17.11 -7.44 17.70
CA ARG A 3 -17.31 -6.00 17.46
C ARG A 3 -16.63 -5.16 18.54
N GLN A 4 -16.05 -4.03 18.13
CA GLN A 4 -15.54 -3.00 19.02
C GLN A 4 -16.09 -1.65 18.59
N GLY A 5 -17.02 -1.12 19.38
CA GLY A 5 -17.80 0.05 18.98
C GLY A 5 -18.64 -0.20 17.72
N ASP A 6 -19.02 0.87 17.05
CA ASP A 6 -19.86 0.82 15.84
C ASP A 6 -19.06 0.70 14.54
N THR A 7 -17.72 0.86 14.61
CA THR A 7 -16.87 1.01 13.43
C THR A 7 -15.98 -0.18 13.12
N LEU A 8 -15.71 -1.06 14.11
CA LEU A 8 -14.85 -2.22 13.97
C LEU A 8 -15.62 -3.52 14.12
N SER A 9 -15.49 -4.43 13.16
CA SER A 9 -16.02 -5.78 13.26
C SER A 9 -15.05 -6.79 12.64
N LEU A 10 -14.96 -7.98 13.26
CA LEU A 10 -14.19 -9.11 12.78
C LEU A 10 -15.11 -10.32 12.63
N THR A 11 -15.05 -10.99 11.48
CA THR A 11 -15.73 -12.25 11.21
C THR A 11 -14.73 -13.28 10.69
N CYS A 12 -14.89 -14.54 11.06
CA CYS A 12 -14.06 -15.66 10.65
C CYS A 12 -14.80 -16.98 10.90
N GLU A 13 -14.28 -18.08 10.39
CA GLU A 13 -14.82 -19.42 10.70
C GLU A 13 -14.42 -19.90 12.09
N ARG A 14 -13.17 -19.61 12.49
CA ARG A 14 -12.63 -20.00 13.80
C ARG A 14 -11.95 -18.82 14.48
N ALA A 15 -12.21 -18.66 15.78
CA ALA A 15 -11.51 -17.69 16.61
C ALA A 15 -11.21 -18.27 17.99
N ASP A 16 -10.01 -18.00 18.47
CA ASP A 16 -9.58 -18.28 19.83
C ASP A 16 -9.20 -16.92 20.49
N TYR A 17 -9.53 -16.77 21.77
CA TYR A 17 -9.21 -15.53 22.51
C TYR A 17 -8.38 -15.84 23.75
N ASP A 18 -7.19 -15.27 23.81
CA ASP A 18 -6.36 -15.25 25.00
C ASP A 18 -6.67 -14.02 25.85
N GLY A 19 -7.34 -14.25 26.98
CA GLY A 19 -7.75 -13.17 27.88
C GLY A 19 -6.61 -12.53 28.67
N MET A 20 -5.50 -13.26 28.89
CA MET A 20 -4.30 -12.73 29.56
C MET A 20 -3.54 -11.78 28.65
N MET A 21 -3.36 -12.17 27.41
CA MET A 21 -2.65 -11.37 26.39
C MET A 21 -3.57 -10.41 25.67
N GLN A 22 -4.87 -10.46 25.90
CA GLN A 22 -5.90 -9.70 25.17
C GLN A 22 -5.78 -9.87 23.63
N MET A 23 -5.37 -11.06 23.21
CA MET A 23 -5.11 -11.40 21.82
C MET A 23 -6.24 -12.26 21.25
N MET A 24 -6.75 -11.90 20.09
CA MET A 24 -7.69 -12.70 19.33
C MET A 24 -6.99 -13.32 18.12
N HIS A 25 -7.07 -14.66 18.00
CA HIS A 25 -6.55 -15.41 16.86
C HIS A 25 -7.71 -15.80 15.96
N ALA A 26 -7.86 -15.16 14.82
CA ALA A 26 -8.89 -15.45 13.83
C ALA A 26 -8.32 -16.24 12.65
N ARG A 27 -9.04 -17.29 12.23
CA ARG A 27 -8.59 -18.22 11.18
C ARG A 27 -9.71 -18.53 10.21
N LYS A 28 -9.34 -18.68 8.93
CA LYS A 28 -10.17 -19.00 7.79
C LYS A 28 -11.25 -17.95 7.49
N ASN A 29 -11.24 -17.48 6.27
CA ASN A 29 -12.21 -16.50 5.76
C ASN A 29 -12.35 -15.29 6.70
N VAL A 30 -11.21 -14.78 7.18
CA VAL A 30 -11.18 -13.66 8.11
C VAL A 30 -11.48 -12.37 7.37
N VAL A 31 -12.45 -11.61 7.88
CA VAL A 31 -12.78 -10.28 7.38
C VAL A 31 -12.77 -9.31 8.57
N LEU A 32 -11.79 -8.43 8.60
CA LEU A 32 -11.78 -7.28 9.49
C LEU A 32 -12.35 -6.08 8.74
N ARG A 33 -13.41 -5.48 9.26
CA ARG A 33 -14.01 -4.25 8.74
C ARG A 33 -13.75 -3.13 9.73
N HIS A 34 -13.22 -2.04 9.24
CA HIS A 34 -13.04 -0.83 10.03
C HIS A 34 -13.47 0.39 9.19
N ARG A 35 -14.61 0.97 9.57
CA ARG A 35 -15.26 2.01 8.75
C ARG A 35 -15.53 1.49 7.32
N ARG A 36 -14.93 2.12 6.29
CA ARG A 36 -15.05 1.67 4.90
C ARG A 36 -13.99 0.67 4.46
N GLN A 37 -12.94 0.48 5.27
CA GLN A 37 -11.85 -0.44 4.94
C GLN A 37 -12.24 -1.88 5.24
N LYS A 38 -11.69 -2.81 4.44
CA LYS A 38 -11.80 -4.26 4.65
C LYS A 38 -10.42 -4.89 4.55
N LEU A 39 -10.02 -5.63 5.56
CA LEU A 39 -8.85 -6.50 5.52
C LEU A 39 -9.34 -7.95 5.41
N LEU A 40 -8.88 -8.64 4.37
CA LEU A 40 -9.22 -10.03 4.05
C LEU A 40 -7.97 -10.88 4.19
N THR A 41 -8.05 -11.99 4.92
CA THR A 41 -6.95 -12.95 5.10
C THR A 41 -7.49 -14.27 5.63
N ASP A 42 -6.65 -15.30 5.66
CA ASP A 42 -6.99 -16.57 6.33
C ASP A 42 -6.40 -16.69 7.74
N SER A 43 -5.45 -15.81 8.10
CA SER A 43 -4.78 -15.82 9.42
C SER A 43 -4.58 -14.40 9.92
N LEU A 44 -5.31 -14.01 10.97
CA LEU A 44 -5.22 -12.70 11.57
C LEU A 44 -5.13 -12.81 13.09
N ASP A 45 -4.17 -12.12 13.67
CA ASP A 45 -4.08 -11.91 15.10
C ASP A 45 -4.42 -10.44 15.40
N PHE A 46 -5.40 -10.23 16.27
CA PHE A 46 -5.83 -8.92 16.69
C PHE A 46 -5.46 -8.67 18.15
N ASP A 47 -4.51 -7.78 18.34
CA ASP A 47 -4.07 -7.30 19.64
C ASP A 47 -5.00 -6.15 20.08
N ARG A 48 -5.79 -6.41 21.12
CA ARG A 48 -6.73 -5.43 21.67
C ARG A 48 -6.05 -4.37 22.54
N LEU A 49 -4.89 -4.70 23.08
CA LEU A 49 -4.12 -3.75 23.92
C LEU A 49 -3.52 -2.63 23.06
N TYR A 50 -2.99 -3.00 21.88
CA TYR A 50 -2.36 -2.07 20.97
C TYR A 50 -3.25 -1.69 19.78
N ASN A 51 -4.48 -2.21 19.71
CA ASN A 51 -5.42 -1.95 18.60
C ASN A 51 -4.82 -2.28 17.23
N MET A 52 -4.09 -3.38 17.16
CA MET A 52 -3.32 -3.78 15.98
C MET A 52 -3.75 -5.14 15.45
N ALA A 53 -4.03 -5.19 14.17
CA ALA A 53 -4.30 -6.43 13.43
C ALA A 53 -3.08 -6.83 12.61
N ASN A 54 -2.60 -8.06 12.77
CA ASN A 54 -1.49 -8.64 12.02
C ASN A 54 -1.97 -9.81 11.18
N PHE A 55 -1.59 -9.89 9.93
CA PHE A 55 -1.77 -11.07 9.08
C PHE A 55 -0.42 -11.57 8.54
N PHE A 56 -0.29 -12.88 8.33
CA PHE A 56 1.00 -13.51 8.01
C PHE A 56 0.96 -14.63 6.95
N ASP A 57 -0.22 -14.95 6.44
CA ASP A 57 -0.42 -15.94 5.36
C ASP A 57 -1.05 -15.28 4.11
N GLY A 58 -0.59 -14.09 3.80
CA GLY A 58 -1.19 -13.27 2.76
C GLY A 58 -2.43 -12.52 3.24
N GLY A 59 -2.58 -11.30 2.75
CA GLY A 59 -3.73 -10.46 3.07
C GLY A 59 -4.02 -9.41 2.01
N THR A 60 -5.23 -8.91 2.05
CA THR A 60 -5.71 -7.88 1.14
C THR A 60 -6.43 -6.80 1.91
N LEU A 61 -5.92 -5.56 1.88
CA LEU A 61 -6.65 -4.37 2.34
C LEU A 61 -7.37 -3.74 1.16
N ILE A 62 -8.66 -3.47 1.34
CA ILE A 62 -9.49 -2.74 0.37
C ILE A 62 -9.91 -1.41 1.00
N ASP A 63 -9.57 -0.30 0.34
CA ASP A 63 -9.95 1.07 0.71
C ASP A 63 -10.47 1.83 -0.51
N GLY A 64 -11.78 1.80 -0.71
CA GLY A 64 -12.41 2.38 -1.89
C GLY A 64 -11.93 1.72 -3.19
N LYS A 65 -11.26 2.49 -4.05
CA LYS A 65 -10.67 1.99 -5.32
C LYS A 65 -9.33 1.27 -5.11
N ASP A 66 -8.72 1.44 -3.94
CA ASP A 66 -7.39 0.94 -3.65
C ASP A 66 -7.44 -0.49 -3.10
N LYS A 67 -6.57 -1.33 -3.63
CA LYS A 67 -6.42 -2.72 -3.21
C LYS A 67 -4.95 -3.02 -3.00
N LEU A 68 -4.57 -3.27 -1.73
CA LEU A 68 -3.21 -3.64 -1.33
C LEU A 68 -3.16 -5.14 -1.00
N VAL A 69 -2.18 -5.81 -1.57
CA VAL A 69 -1.92 -7.24 -1.34
C VAL A 69 -0.47 -7.41 -0.91
N SER A 70 -0.21 -8.27 0.07
CA SER A 70 1.13 -8.67 0.49
C SER A 70 1.09 -10.01 1.22
N ASP A 71 2.26 -10.60 1.46
CA ASP A 71 2.36 -11.86 2.22
C ASP A 71 2.18 -11.60 3.72
N TRP A 72 2.69 -10.49 4.22
CA TRP A 72 2.61 -10.08 5.62
C TRP A 72 2.16 -8.63 5.74
N GLY A 73 1.45 -8.30 6.81
CA GLY A 73 1.10 -6.93 7.09
C GLY A 73 0.49 -6.71 8.46
N GLU A 74 0.40 -5.45 8.83
CA GLU A 74 -0.23 -4.98 10.05
C GLU A 74 -1.12 -3.76 9.77
N TYR A 75 -2.16 -3.59 10.55
CA TYR A 75 -3.08 -2.46 10.48
C TYR A 75 -3.43 -1.96 11.87
N HIS A 76 -3.10 -0.70 12.12
CA HIS A 76 -3.48 0.02 13.34
C HIS A 76 -4.88 0.60 13.22
N THR A 77 -5.81 0.16 14.05
CA THR A 77 -7.20 0.60 13.94
C THR A 77 -7.45 2.00 14.51
N GLU A 78 -6.58 2.51 15.38
CA GLU A 78 -6.67 3.89 15.90
C GLU A 78 -6.08 4.91 14.94
N THR A 79 -4.79 4.75 14.57
CA THR A 79 -4.12 5.67 13.64
C THR A 79 -4.58 5.49 12.20
N ARG A 80 -5.08 4.29 11.87
CA ARG A 80 -5.48 3.87 10.53
C ARG A 80 -4.31 3.84 9.57
N GLU A 81 -3.14 3.54 10.10
CA GLU A 81 -1.93 3.26 9.35
C GLU A 81 -1.78 1.76 9.12
N ALA A 82 -1.31 1.37 7.95
CA ALA A 82 -1.03 -0.01 7.61
C ALA A 82 0.40 -0.16 7.09
N LYS A 83 1.01 -1.32 7.36
CA LYS A 83 2.30 -1.73 6.81
C LYS A 83 2.14 -3.04 6.08
N PHE A 84 2.73 -3.13 4.89
CA PHE A 84 2.72 -4.30 4.04
C PHE A 84 4.15 -4.67 3.67
N VAL A 85 4.48 -5.95 3.76
CA VAL A 85 5.83 -6.46 3.52
C VAL A 85 5.75 -7.74 2.71
N PHE A 86 6.72 -7.91 1.83
CA PHE A 86 6.89 -9.04 0.91
C PHE A 86 5.80 -9.14 -0.16
N ASN A 87 6.24 -9.14 -1.41
CA ASN A 87 5.37 -9.22 -2.59
C ASN A 87 4.24 -8.19 -2.60
N VAL A 88 4.57 -6.97 -2.16
CA VAL A 88 3.57 -5.91 -2.02
C VAL A 88 3.12 -5.40 -3.37
N LYS A 89 1.80 -5.36 -3.57
CA LYS A 89 1.15 -4.82 -4.75
C LYS A 89 -0.02 -3.92 -4.36
N LEU A 90 0.06 -2.66 -4.74
CA LEU A 90 -1.04 -1.71 -4.66
C LEU A 90 -1.65 -1.53 -6.05
N ARG A 91 -2.96 -1.75 -6.16
CA ARG A 91 -3.76 -1.35 -7.32
C ARG A 91 -4.59 -0.14 -6.92
N SER A 92 -4.40 0.98 -7.64
CA SER A 92 -5.17 2.21 -7.46
C SER A 92 -5.79 2.61 -8.80
N GLY A 93 -7.07 2.33 -8.97
CA GLY A 93 -7.72 2.44 -10.28
C GLY A 93 -7.05 1.53 -11.32
N LYS A 94 -6.44 2.13 -12.34
CA LYS A 94 -5.69 1.41 -13.39
C LYS A 94 -4.19 1.29 -13.11
N ASP A 95 -3.69 1.98 -12.10
CA ASP A 95 -2.27 1.96 -11.75
C ASP A 95 -1.94 0.72 -10.91
N VAL A 96 -0.76 0.18 -11.16
CA VAL A 96 -0.21 -0.95 -10.43
C VAL A 96 1.14 -0.56 -9.87
N ILE A 97 1.29 -0.65 -8.56
CA ILE A 97 2.52 -0.34 -7.85
C ILE A 97 3.01 -1.63 -7.19
N THR A 98 4.27 -1.97 -7.40
CA THR A 98 4.97 -3.07 -6.72
C THR A 98 6.14 -2.52 -5.94
N THR A 99 6.37 -3.05 -4.74
CA THR A 99 7.44 -2.62 -3.85
C THR A 99 7.80 -3.74 -2.86
N ASP A 100 8.89 -3.62 -2.13
CA ASP A 100 9.25 -4.55 -1.07
C ASP A 100 8.46 -4.28 0.21
N THR A 101 8.37 -3.01 0.60
CA THR A 101 7.65 -2.56 1.79
C THR A 101 6.83 -1.32 1.45
N LEU A 102 5.60 -1.28 1.95
CA LEU A 102 4.70 -0.16 1.76
C LEU A 102 4.04 0.21 3.09
N TYR A 103 4.11 1.48 3.45
CA TYR A 103 3.32 2.07 4.52
C TYR A 103 2.16 2.84 3.91
N TYR A 104 0.95 2.56 4.34
CA TYR A 104 -0.26 3.19 3.82
C TYR A 104 -0.99 3.96 4.91
N ASP A 105 -1.11 5.25 4.72
CA ASP A 105 -1.91 6.13 5.58
C ASP A 105 -3.31 6.28 4.99
N VAL A 106 -4.27 5.59 5.60
CA VAL A 106 -5.67 5.58 5.15
C VAL A 106 -6.30 6.98 5.19
N PRO A 107 -6.12 7.81 6.25
CA PRO A 107 -6.69 9.16 6.31
C PRO A 107 -6.29 10.03 5.12
N THR A 108 -5.03 10.02 4.73
CA THR A 108 -4.51 10.85 3.64
C THR A 108 -4.52 10.14 2.28
N SER A 109 -4.71 8.81 2.27
CA SER A 109 -4.57 7.95 1.07
C SER A 109 -3.17 8.03 0.45
N THR A 110 -2.16 8.12 1.29
CA THR A 110 -0.76 8.20 0.89
C THR A 110 -0.05 6.87 1.11
N ALA A 111 0.62 6.38 0.07
CA ALA A 111 1.48 5.20 0.12
C ALA A 111 2.95 5.64 0.13
N HIS A 112 3.70 5.25 1.16
CA HIS A 112 5.16 5.38 1.21
C HIS A 112 5.78 4.07 0.73
N LEU A 113 6.51 4.14 -0.38
CA LEU A 113 7.19 3.02 -1.03
C LEU A 113 8.63 2.94 -0.52
N VAL A 114 9.04 1.78 -0.03
CA VAL A 114 10.39 1.57 0.50
C VAL A 114 11.02 0.35 -0.16
N GLY A 115 12.21 0.55 -0.71
CA GLY A 115 12.94 -0.44 -1.51
C GLY A 115 12.61 -0.37 -3.00
N PRO A 116 13.16 -1.28 -3.82
CA PRO A 116 12.91 -1.30 -5.25
C PRO A 116 11.42 -1.29 -5.57
N SER A 117 10.98 -0.23 -6.25
CA SER A 117 9.56 0.02 -6.49
C SER A 117 9.31 0.36 -7.95
N ARG A 118 8.17 -0.10 -8.46
CA ARG A 118 7.75 0.13 -9.84
C ARG A 118 6.29 0.57 -9.86
N ILE A 119 6.02 1.67 -10.57
CA ILE A 119 4.67 2.17 -10.83
C ILE A 119 4.39 2.00 -12.32
N ILE A 120 3.31 1.30 -12.66
CA ILE A 120 2.83 1.11 -14.03
C ILE A 120 1.51 1.86 -14.17
N SER A 121 1.46 2.82 -15.08
CA SER A 121 0.27 3.61 -15.38
C SER A 121 0.11 3.72 -16.91
N GLY A 122 -0.74 2.87 -17.48
CA GLY A 122 -0.87 2.78 -18.93
C GLY A 122 0.44 2.38 -19.61
N ALA A 123 0.96 3.23 -20.49
CA ALA A 123 2.24 3.04 -21.17
C ALA A 123 3.45 3.53 -20.36
N SER A 124 3.21 4.27 -19.28
CA SER A 124 4.27 4.86 -18.46
C SER A 124 4.73 3.88 -17.37
N VAL A 125 6.03 3.78 -17.18
CA VAL A 125 6.67 2.99 -16.13
C VAL A 125 7.63 3.88 -15.35
N VAL A 126 7.42 3.91 -14.03
CA VAL A 126 8.34 4.59 -13.10
C VAL A 126 9.08 3.55 -12.28
N ASN A 127 10.39 3.71 -12.16
CA ASN A 127 11.23 2.91 -11.27
C ASN A 127 11.86 3.85 -10.22
N THR A 128 11.81 3.46 -8.97
CA THR A 128 12.32 4.21 -7.83
C THR A 128 12.75 3.27 -6.71
N HIS A 129 13.39 3.80 -5.66
CA HIS A 129 13.72 3.05 -4.45
C HIS A 129 13.07 3.62 -3.19
N ASP A 130 12.54 4.84 -3.28
CA ASP A 130 11.85 5.51 -2.19
C ASP A 130 10.89 6.55 -2.75
N GLY A 131 9.76 6.74 -2.10
CA GLY A 131 8.84 7.79 -2.50
C GLY A 131 7.45 7.66 -1.92
N TYR A 132 6.68 8.71 -2.13
CA TYR A 132 5.31 8.82 -1.69
C TYR A 132 4.38 8.92 -2.89
N TYR A 133 3.37 8.05 -2.93
CA TYR A 133 2.32 8.06 -3.95
C TYR A 133 0.99 8.43 -3.29
N ASP A 134 0.35 9.46 -3.80
CA ASP A 134 -0.99 9.89 -3.40
C ASP A 134 -2.04 9.23 -4.31
N THR A 135 -2.83 8.30 -3.77
CA THR A 135 -3.82 7.54 -4.53
C THR A 135 -5.06 8.34 -4.90
N LYS A 136 -5.29 9.51 -4.28
CA LYS A 136 -6.40 10.42 -4.64
C LYS A 136 -6.08 11.27 -5.86
N THR A 137 -4.84 11.74 -5.93
CA THR A 137 -4.40 12.68 -6.97
C THR A 137 -3.60 12.01 -8.08
N ASP A 138 -3.22 10.74 -7.90
CA ASP A 138 -2.36 9.96 -8.80
C ASP A 138 -1.03 10.70 -9.09
N LYS A 139 -0.43 11.25 -8.03
CA LYS A 139 0.85 11.96 -8.04
C LYS A 139 1.85 11.29 -7.11
N ALA A 140 3.13 11.36 -7.47
CA ALA A 140 4.20 10.83 -6.62
C ALA A 140 5.38 11.78 -6.50
N LYS A 141 5.99 11.79 -5.30
CA LYS A 141 7.30 12.38 -5.05
C LYS A 141 8.28 11.23 -4.82
N LEU A 142 9.25 11.09 -5.70
CA LEU A 142 10.15 9.95 -5.77
C LEU A 142 11.58 10.39 -5.52
N PHE A 143 12.32 9.61 -4.75
CA PHE A 143 13.67 9.90 -4.30
C PHE A 143 14.63 8.76 -4.64
N GLY A 144 15.94 9.02 -4.56
CA GLY A 144 16.96 7.99 -4.76
C GLY A 144 17.06 7.53 -6.21
N ARG A 145 17.42 8.43 -7.12
CA ARG A 145 17.66 8.17 -8.55
C ARG A 145 16.50 7.43 -9.23
N SER A 146 15.49 8.17 -9.58
CA SER A 146 14.25 7.65 -10.16
C SER A 146 14.18 7.87 -11.66
N THR A 147 13.51 6.95 -12.38
CA THR A 147 13.35 7.01 -13.83
C THR A 147 11.90 6.84 -14.22
N LEU A 148 11.39 7.74 -15.07
CA LEU A 148 10.12 7.61 -15.77
C LEU A 148 10.39 7.28 -17.23
N VAL A 149 9.77 6.22 -17.73
CA VAL A 149 9.77 5.83 -19.14
C VAL A 149 8.35 5.93 -19.67
N ASP A 150 8.15 6.67 -20.74
CA ASP A 150 6.88 6.75 -21.45
C ASP A 150 7.13 6.60 -22.96
N LYS A 151 6.74 5.44 -23.52
CA LYS A 151 6.99 5.08 -24.92
C LYS A 151 8.49 5.21 -25.26
N ASP A 152 8.82 6.17 -26.14
CA ASP A 152 10.17 6.37 -26.66
C ASP A 152 10.97 7.40 -25.82
N LYS A 153 10.36 7.97 -24.77
CA LYS A 153 10.95 9.01 -23.94
C LYS A 153 11.25 8.49 -22.56
N SER A 154 12.35 8.98 -21.99
CA SER A 154 12.64 8.75 -20.58
C SER A 154 13.24 9.97 -19.91
N ILE A 155 12.94 10.14 -18.64
CA ILE A 155 13.57 11.13 -17.77
C ILE A 155 14.08 10.43 -16.51
N THR A 156 15.32 10.68 -16.16
CA THR A 156 15.94 10.19 -14.93
C THR A 156 16.47 11.38 -14.15
N GLY A 157 16.27 11.38 -12.84
CA GLY A 157 16.76 12.43 -11.94
C GLY A 157 17.08 11.86 -10.56
N ASP A 158 17.77 12.63 -9.73
CA ASP A 158 18.02 12.26 -8.32
C ASP A 158 16.71 12.23 -7.54
N SER A 159 15.71 13.03 -7.96
CA SER A 159 14.32 12.92 -7.57
C SER A 159 13.40 13.20 -8.76
N LEU A 160 12.17 12.66 -8.70
CA LEU A 160 11.13 12.90 -9.69
C LEU A 160 9.81 13.33 -8.98
N TYR A 161 9.16 14.34 -9.57
CA TYR A 161 7.76 14.59 -9.31
C TYR A 161 6.93 14.02 -10.46
N TYR A 162 6.25 12.91 -10.21
CA TYR A 162 5.42 12.22 -11.19
C TYR A 162 3.98 12.70 -11.12
N VAL A 163 3.40 12.97 -12.28
CA VAL A 163 1.97 13.33 -12.43
C VAL A 163 1.38 12.46 -13.52
N LYS A 164 0.41 11.61 -13.15
CA LYS A 164 -0.32 10.78 -14.12
C LYS A 164 -1.06 11.66 -15.14
N ASN A 165 -0.84 11.37 -16.43
CA ASN A 165 -1.41 12.12 -17.54
C ASN A 165 -1.08 13.63 -17.54
N GLY A 166 -0.01 14.03 -16.86
CA GLY A 166 0.45 15.40 -16.74
C GLY A 166 1.96 15.53 -16.94
N GLU A 167 2.47 16.74 -16.72
CA GLU A 167 3.90 16.99 -16.78
C GLU A 167 4.60 16.45 -15.54
N SER A 168 5.55 15.56 -15.75
CA SER A 168 6.44 15.06 -14.72
C SER A 168 7.78 15.77 -14.79
N THR A 169 8.41 16.04 -13.63
CA THR A 169 9.62 16.86 -13.55
C THR A 169 10.71 16.09 -12.83
N GLY A 170 11.92 16.08 -13.41
CA GLY A 170 13.13 15.56 -12.77
C GLY A 170 13.95 16.68 -12.13
N TYR A 171 14.61 16.35 -11.01
CA TYR A 171 15.50 17.24 -10.27
C TYR A 171 16.82 16.54 -9.96
N GLY A 172 17.92 17.29 -10.07
CA GLY A 172 19.27 16.82 -9.79
C GLY A 172 19.77 15.79 -10.81
N ASN A 173 20.91 16.05 -11.44
CA ASN A 173 21.55 15.15 -12.42
C ASN A 173 20.56 14.57 -13.43
N VAL A 174 19.74 15.44 -14.03
CA VAL A 174 18.65 15.03 -14.93
C VAL A 174 19.22 14.57 -16.27
N VAL A 175 18.77 13.38 -16.70
CA VAL A 175 19.03 12.83 -18.04
C VAL A 175 17.70 12.64 -18.74
N TYR A 176 17.55 13.27 -19.89
CA TYR A 176 16.40 13.10 -20.77
C TYR A 176 16.83 12.39 -22.05
N VAL A 177 16.09 11.38 -22.46
CA VAL A 177 16.31 10.63 -23.70
C VAL A 177 15.02 10.60 -24.52
N ASP A 178 15.13 10.95 -25.81
CA ASP A 178 14.07 10.76 -26.80
C ASP A 178 14.64 9.90 -27.94
N LYS A 179 14.11 8.68 -28.10
CA LYS A 179 14.61 7.71 -29.10
C LYS A 179 14.12 7.98 -30.51
N LYS A 180 13.25 8.98 -30.71
CA LYS A 180 12.74 9.34 -32.04
C LYS A 180 13.58 10.38 -32.77
N ASN A 181 14.64 10.90 -32.15
CA ASN A 181 15.59 11.84 -32.76
C ASN A 181 16.99 11.25 -32.73
#